data_8b11afb2e7e013fb80f66acd974d1d98
#
_entry.id   8b11afb2e7e013fb80f66acd974d1d98
#
_cell.length_a   1.000
_cell.length_b   1.000
_cell.length_c   1.000
_cell.angle_alpha   90.00
_cell.angle_beta   90.00
_cell.angle_gamma   90.00
#
_symmetry.space_group_name_H-M   'P 1'
#
loop_
_entity.id
_entity.type
_entity.pdbx_description
1 polymer ?
#
loop_
_entity_poly.entity_id
_entity_poly.type
_entity_poly.pdbx_seq_one_letter_code
_entity_poly.pdbx_strand_id
1 'polypeptide(L)'
;VRRSLALQGLAGNVTYRECCSPGMWFKVAWLYISRGLGYPLGESINFKPKSGQGPPKWMLTQGAFKVEVTAQTPDGRTAKAIISGKGDPGYGATSKMLSEVALCLINDHQKQPSNAGVLTPATAMGYPLIERLNAADNGTFMQLYIA
;
A
#
# COMPACT_ATOMS: atom_id res chain seq x y z
N VAL A 1 7.55 5.81 -4.21
CA VAL A 1 7.23 6.31 -5.56
C VAL A 1 8.36 7.16 -6.13
N ARG A 2 8.83 8.24 -5.46
CA ARG A 2 9.90 9.13 -5.98
C ARG A 2 11.16 8.37 -6.38
N ARG A 3 11.59 7.36 -5.60
CA ARG A 3 12.75 6.53 -5.93
C ARG A 3 12.53 5.72 -7.22
N SER A 4 11.33 5.15 -7.40
CA SER A 4 10.98 4.41 -8.61
C SER A 4 11.01 5.32 -9.85
N LEU A 5 10.45 6.53 -9.75
CA LEU A 5 10.50 7.53 -10.83
C LEU A 5 11.94 7.93 -11.17
N ALA A 6 12.79 8.10 -10.16
CA ALA A 6 14.21 8.42 -10.39
C ALA A 6 14.95 7.29 -11.10
N LEU A 7 14.73 6.04 -10.69
CA LEU A 7 15.35 4.87 -11.31
C LEU A 7 14.88 4.64 -12.76
N GLN A 8 13.68 5.11 -13.11
CA GLN A 8 13.11 5.05 -14.46
C GLN A 8 13.44 6.28 -15.33
N GLY A 9 14.22 7.23 -14.81
CA GLY A 9 14.55 8.46 -15.53
C GLY A 9 13.40 9.49 -15.61
N LEU A 10 12.33 9.31 -14.84
CA LEU A 10 11.10 10.13 -14.89
C LEU A 10 11.05 11.23 -13.82
N ALA A 11 12.05 11.33 -12.96
CA ALA A 11 12.01 12.20 -11.77
C ALA A 11 11.82 13.69 -12.08
N GLY A 12 12.31 14.18 -13.22
CA GLY A 12 12.15 15.57 -13.66
C GLY A 12 10.81 15.89 -14.32
N ASN A 13 10.11 14.87 -14.79
CA ASN A 13 8.93 15.02 -15.65
C ASN A 13 7.62 14.73 -14.94
N VAL A 14 7.67 14.19 -13.72
CA VAL A 14 6.48 13.78 -12.96
C VAL A 14 6.44 14.44 -11.59
N THR A 15 5.39 15.17 -11.31
CA THR A 15 5.09 15.68 -9.97
C THR A 15 4.23 14.66 -9.22
N TYR A 16 4.74 14.14 -8.10
CA TYR A 16 4.03 13.19 -7.26
C TYR A 16 3.52 13.86 -5.99
N ARG A 17 2.23 13.65 -5.70
CA ARG A 17 1.57 14.06 -4.46
C ARG A 17 0.81 12.89 -3.85
N GLU A 18 0.74 12.85 -2.53
CA GLU A 18 0.04 11.83 -1.76
C GLU A 18 -0.88 12.52 -0.76
N CYS A 19 -2.11 12.04 -0.66
CA CYS A 19 -3.10 12.55 0.27
C CYS A 19 -3.95 11.41 0.84
N CYS A 20 -4.44 11.62 2.06
CA CYS A 20 -5.41 10.73 2.69
C CYS A 20 -6.83 11.17 2.33
N SER A 21 -7.76 10.21 2.28
CA SER A 21 -9.17 10.54 2.01
C SER A 21 -9.73 11.45 3.11
N PRO A 22 -10.62 12.40 2.77
CA PRO A 22 -11.22 13.31 3.74
C PRO A 22 -11.89 12.60 4.92
N GLY A 23 -12.50 11.43 4.70
CA GLY A 23 -13.13 10.64 5.75
C GLY A 23 -12.16 10.16 6.85
N MET A 24 -10.88 10.02 6.54
CA MET A 24 -9.87 9.70 7.55
C MET A 24 -9.56 10.91 8.44
N TRP A 25 -9.54 12.11 7.89
CA TRP A 25 -9.35 13.35 8.66
C TRP A 25 -10.48 13.59 9.66
N PHE A 26 -11.75 13.34 9.29
CA PHE A 26 -12.88 13.40 10.22
C PHE A 26 -12.74 12.41 11.36
N LYS A 27 -12.30 11.18 11.11
CA LYS A 27 -12.06 10.17 12.16
C LYS A 27 -10.93 10.60 13.11
N VAL A 28 -9.83 11.11 12.57
CA VAL A 28 -8.69 11.60 13.35
C VAL A 28 -9.10 12.84 14.15
N ALA A 29 -9.76 13.82 13.54
CA ALA A 29 -10.26 15.01 14.23
C ALA A 29 -11.24 14.64 15.35
N TRP A 30 -12.19 13.74 15.09
CA TRP A 30 -13.12 13.23 16.10
C TRP A 30 -12.39 12.57 17.27
N LEU A 31 -11.34 11.79 16.99
CA LEU A 31 -10.52 11.15 18.02
C LEU A 31 -9.81 12.19 18.90
N TYR A 32 -9.28 13.26 18.32
CA TYR A 32 -8.63 14.34 19.07
C TYR A 32 -9.64 15.16 19.89
N ILE A 33 -10.80 15.47 19.32
CA ILE A 33 -11.87 16.22 19.99
C ILE A 33 -12.45 15.41 21.15
N SER A 34 -12.75 14.13 20.95
CA SER A 34 -13.28 13.27 22.01
C SER A 34 -12.28 13.12 23.15
N ARG A 35 -10.98 13.05 22.86
CA ARG A 35 -9.94 13.02 23.89
C ARG A 35 -9.83 14.33 24.65
N GLY A 36 -10.01 15.49 23.97
CA GLY A 36 -10.00 16.81 24.59
C GLY A 36 -11.21 17.07 25.50
N LEU A 37 -12.35 16.42 25.23
CA LEU A 37 -13.58 16.51 26.01
C LEU A 37 -13.67 15.48 27.15
N GLY A 38 -12.61 14.72 27.41
CA GLY A 38 -12.55 13.76 28.52
C GLY A 38 -13.46 12.54 28.34
N TYR A 39 -13.95 12.26 27.13
CA TYR A 39 -14.73 11.05 26.88
C TYR A 39 -13.84 9.80 27.01
N PRO A 40 -14.26 8.77 27.80
CA PRO A 40 -13.48 7.57 28.07
C PRO A 40 -13.29 6.66 26.85
N LEU A 41 -13.82 7.03 25.68
CA LEU A 41 -13.53 6.40 24.39
C LEU A 41 -12.02 6.34 24.06
N GLY A 42 -11.21 7.18 24.72
CA GLY A 42 -9.77 7.19 24.56
C GLY A 42 -9.03 6.01 25.22
N GLU A 43 -9.58 5.39 26.24
CA GLU A 43 -8.91 4.25 26.90
C GLU A 43 -9.08 2.94 26.13
N SER A 44 -10.23 2.75 25.48
CA SER A 44 -10.46 1.58 24.61
C SER A 44 -9.65 1.62 23.32
N ILE A 45 -9.16 2.80 22.91
CA ILE A 45 -8.37 3.00 21.68
C ILE A 45 -6.87 3.17 21.99
N ASN A 46 -6.48 3.28 23.26
CA ASN A 46 -5.07 3.21 23.69
C ASN A 46 -4.54 1.76 23.61
N PHE A 47 -4.82 1.11 22.50
CA PHE A 47 -4.15 -0.13 22.17
C PHE A 47 -2.70 0.22 21.79
N LYS A 48 -1.86 0.37 22.81
CA LYS A 48 -0.41 0.34 22.64
C LYS A 48 0.03 -1.11 22.86
N PRO A 49 0.24 -1.89 21.82
CA PRO A 49 0.82 -3.21 22.00
C PRO A 49 2.17 -3.05 22.70
N LYS A 50 2.48 -3.94 23.63
CA LYS A 50 3.82 -3.99 24.25
C LYS A 50 4.84 -4.22 23.14
N SER A 51 6.08 -3.76 23.36
CA SER A 51 7.18 -4.04 22.43
C SER A 51 7.22 -5.54 22.09
N GLY A 52 7.22 -5.86 20.80
CA GLY A 52 7.16 -7.24 20.30
C GLY A 52 5.74 -7.84 20.16
N GLN A 53 4.69 -7.13 20.56
CA GLN A 53 3.30 -7.54 20.33
C GLN A 53 2.70 -6.73 19.19
N GLY A 54 2.23 -7.42 18.15
CA GLY A 54 1.48 -6.81 17.07
C GLY A 54 0.01 -6.55 17.43
N PRO A 55 -0.79 -6.02 16.51
CA PRO A 55 -2.22 -5.88 16.67
C PRO A 55 -2.91 -7.24 16.86
N PRO A 56 -4.11 -7.27 17.49
CA PRO A 56 -4.85 -8.51 17.70
C PRO A 56 -5.16 -9.20 16.36
N LYS A 57 -5.27 -10.52 16.37
CA LYS A 57 -5.47 -11.35 15.17
C LYS A 57 -6.69 -10.92 14.34
N TRP A 58 -7.80 -10.54 15.00
CA TRP A 58 -8.99 -10.08 14.31
C TRP A 58 -8.75 -8.80 13.48
N MET A 59 -7.93 -7.88 13.98
CA MET A 59 -7.57 -6.66 13.25
C MET A 59 -6.69 -6.97 12.05
N LEU A 60 -5.78 -7.94 12.16
CA LEU A 60 -4.92 -8.38 11.06
C LEU A 60 -5.71 -8.99 9.90
N THR A 61 -6.81 -9.71 10.21
CA THR A 61 -7.58 -10.49 9.22
C THR A 61 -8.76 -9.74 8.62
N GLN A 62 -9.39 -8.83 9.39
CA GLN A 62 -10.60 -8.10 8.96
C GLN A 62 -10.32 -6.73 8.34
N GLY A 63 -9.06 -6.31 8.29
CA GLY A 63 -8.66 -5.06 7.65
C GLY A 63 -8.88 -5.09 6.15
N ALA A 64 -8.98 -3.91 5.55
CA ALA A 64 -8.96 -3.72 4.11
C ALA A 64 -8.32 -2.37 3.78
N PHE A 65 -7.74 -2.27 2.60
CA PHE A 65 -7.19 -1.00 2.11
C PHE A 65 -7.60 -0.74 0.66
N LYS A 66 -7.65 0.53 0.32
CA LYS A 66 -7.89 0.99 -1.04
C LYS A 66 -7.00 2.21 -1.31
N VAL A 67 -6.26 2.14 -2.41
CA VAL A 67 -5.42 3.22 -2.91
C VAL A 67 -5.90 3.59 -4.29
N GLU A 68 -6.17 4.86 -4.53
CA GLU A 68 -6.50 5.40 -5.84
C GLU A 68 -5.31 6.22 -6.33
N VAL A 69 -4.84 5.90 -7.52
CA VAL A 69 -3.76 6.62 -8.20
C VAL A 69 -4.36 7.29 -9.43
N THR A 70 -4.20 8.60 -9.54
CA THR A 70 -4.62 9.35 -10.72
C THR A 70 -3.37 9.98 -11.33
N ALA A 71 -3.15 9.71 -12.60
CA ALA A 71 -2.14 10.36 -13.41
C ALA A 71 -2.83 11.34 -14.36
N GLN A 72 -2.25 12.52 -14.55
CA GLN A 72 -2.73 13.53 -15.48
C GLN A 72 -1.57 14.05 -16.31
N THR A 73 -1.76 14.13 -17.61
CA THR A 73 -0.81 14.72 -18.54
C THR A 73 -1.09 16.22 -18.72
N PRO A 74 -0.12 17.04 -19.16
CA PRO A 74 -0.32 18.47 -19.38
C PRO A 74 -1.41 18.80 -20.40
N ASP A 75 -1.67 17.90 -21.34
CA ASP A 75 -2.72 18.01 -22.36
C ASP A 75 -4.12 17.59 -21.85
N GLY A 76 -4.25 17.29 -20.53
CA GLY A 76 -5.52 17.03 -19.87
C GLY A 76 -5.98 15.56 -19.90
N ARG A 77 -5.23 14.65 -20.53
CA ARG A 77 -5.54 13.21 -20.47
C ARG A 77 -5.34 12.68 -19.05
N THR A 78 -6.25 11.84 -18.61
CA THR A 78 -6.19 11.23 -17.28
C THR A 78 -6.18 9.71 -17.37
N ALA A 79 -5.42 9.07 -16.50
CA ALA A 79 -5.45 7.64 -16.28
C ALA A 79 -5.66 7.38 -14.78
N LYS A 80 -6.48 6.41 -14.43
CA LYS A 80 -6.79 6.07 -13.05
C LYS A 80 -6.48 4.61 -12.79
N ALA A 81 -5.83 4.34 -11.68
CA ALA A 81 -5.61 2.99 -11.18
C ALA A 81 -6.16 2.87 -9.76
N ILE A 82 -6.81 1.77 -9.47
CA ILE A 82 -7.35 1.45 -8.15
C ILE A 82 -6.69 0.18 -7.68
N ILE A 83 -6.07 0.24 -6.51
CA ILE A 83 -5.48 -0.90 -5.81
C ILE A 83 -6.29 -1.12 -4.54
N SER A 84 -6.85 -2.30 -4.40
CA SER A 84 -7.57 -2.69 -3.19
C SER A 84 -7.09 -4.05 -2.70
N GLY A 85 -7.13 -4.25 -1.39
CA GLY A 85 -6.72 -5.52 -0.81
C GLY A 85 -7.37 -5.79 0.55
N LYS A 86 -7.36 -7.07 0.92
CA LYS A 86 -7.85 -7.58 2.21
C LYS A 86 -6.70 -7.71 3.20
N GLY A 87 -7.00 -7.50 4.47
CA GLY A 87 -6.07 -7.57 5.57
C GLY A 87 -5.62 -6.18 6.03
N ASP A 88 -5.07 -6.14 7.23
CA ASP A 88 -4.53 -4.92 7.80
C ASP A 88 -3.32 -4.43 6.99
N PRO A 89 -3.34 -3.19 6.47
CA PRO A 89 -2.25 -2.66 5.67
C PRO A 89 -0.95 -2.44 6.45
N GLY A 90 -1.01 -2.38 7.80
CA GLY A 90 0.16 -2.18 8.64
C GLY A 90 1.02 -3.44 8.78
N TYR A 91 0.38 -4.59 8.98
CA TYR A 91 1.09 -5.87 9.24
C TYR A 91 0.59 -7.00 8.36
N GLY A 92 -0.72 -7.30 8.36
CA GLY A 92 -1.28 -8.46 7.70
C GLY A 92 -1.05 -8.47 6.18
N ALA A 93 -1.48 -7.43 5.50
CA ALA A 93 -1.27 -7.30 4.06
C ALA A 93 0.20 -7.05 3.71
N THR A 94 0.91 -6.25 4.50
CA THR A 94 2.34 -5.96 4.26
C THR A 94 3.20 -7.21 4.35
N SER A 95 2.97 -8.11 5.31
CA SER A 95 3.72 -9.37 5.40
C SER A 95 3.50 -10.26 4.18
N LYS A 96 2.26 -10.34 3.68
CA LYS A 96 1.95 -11.08 2.44
C LYS A 96 2.63 -10.45 1.22
N MET A 97 2.53 -9.13 1.06
CA MET A 97 3.20 -8.43 -0.03
C MET A 97 4.72 -8.68 0.00
N LEU A 98 5.34 -8.66 1.18
CA LEU A 98 6.77 -8.93 1.33
C LEU A 98 7.12 -10.39 0.97
N SER A 99 6.27 -11.33 1.34
CA SER A 99 6.45 -12.74 0.97
C SER A 99 6.36 -12.93 -0.55
N GLU A 100 5.38 -12.31 -1.22
CA GLU A 100 5.26 -12.37 -2.67
C GLU A 100 6.42 -11.69 -3.39
N VAL A 101 6.98 -10.60 -2.84
CA VAL A 101 8.22 -9.99 -3.33
C VAL A 101 9.37 -11.00 -3.27
N ALA A 102 9.58 -11.68 -2.16
CA ALA A 102 10.63 -12.67 -2.02
C ALA A 102 10.44 -13.85 -2.99
N LEU A 103 9.24 -14.38 -3.10
CA LEU A 103 8.91 -15.45 -4.04
C LEU A 103 9.08 -15.02 -5.50
N CYS A 104 8.71 -13.78 -5.84
CA CYS A 104 8.92 -13.22 -7.16
C CYS A 104 10.41 -13.16 -7.52
N LEU A 105 11.25 -12.70 -6.61
CA LEU A 105 12.70 -12.65 -6.82
C LEU A 105 13.31 -14.04 -7.07
N ILE A 106 12.80 -15.08 -6.42
CA ILE A 106 13.32 -16.45 -6.55
C ILE A 106 12.78 -17.13 -7.81
N ASN A 107 11.47 -17.08 -8.03
CA ASN A 107 10.81 -17.91 -9.03
C ASN A 107 10.67 -17.25 -10.40
N ASP A 108 10.61 -15.92 -10.45
CA ASP A 108 10.31 -15.14 -11.67
C ASP A 108 11.51 -14.29 -12.13
N HIS A 109 12.72 -14.57 -11.64
CA HIS A 109 13.90 -13.74 -11.94
C HIS A 109 14.19 -13.60 -13.44
N GLN A 110 13.86 -14.60 -14.26
CA GLN A 110 14.04 -14.56 -15.72
C GLN A 110 13.09 -13.58 -16.42
N LYS A 111 11.99 -13.21 -15.79
CA LYS A 111 10.99 -12.26 -16.30
C LYS A 111 11.23 -10.83 -15.81
N GLN A 112 12.20 -10.66 -14.91
CA GLN A 112 12.49 -9.37 -14.29
C GLN A 112 13.40 -8.51 -15.17
N PRO A 113 13.32 -7.18 -15.04
CA PRO A 113 14.34 -6.31 -15.62
C PRO A 113 15.74 -6.70 -15.15
N SER A 114 16.73 -6.73 -16.04
CA SER A 114 18.11 -7.17 -15.77
C SER A 114 18.92 -6.21 -14.88
N ASN A 115 18.29 -5.32 -14.13
CA ASN A 115 18.95 -4.34 -13.30
C ASN A 115 19.28 -4.91 -11.92
N ALA A 116 20.54 -4.85 -11.54
CA ALA A 116 20.99 -5.17 -10.19
C ALA A 116 21.20 -3.89 -9.37
N GLY A 117 21.13 -4.01 -8.04
CA GLY A 117 21.42 -2.91 -7.12
C GLY A 117 20.33 -2.66 -6.08
N VAL A 118 20.34 -1.48 -5.48
CA VAL A 118 19.32 -1.05 -4.51
C VAL A 118 18.11 -0.52 -5.28
N LEU A 119 17.16 -1.40 -5.52
CA LEU A 119 15.95 -1.14 -6.33
C LEU A 119 14.70 -1.08 -5.44
N THR A 120 13.63 -0.49 -5.98
CA THR A 120 12.29 -0.63 -5.39
C THR A 120 11.60 -1.86 -5.96
N PRO A 121 10.60 -2.46 -5.27
CA PRO A 121 9.86 -3.60 -5.81
C PRO A 121 9.31 -3.36 -7.22
N ALA A 122 8.81 -2.16 -7.49
CA ALA A 122 8.28 -1.81 -8.80
C ALA A 122 9.35 -1.80 -9.90
N THR A 123 10.57 -1.34 -9.61
CA THR A 123 11.66 -1.28 -10.60
C THR A 123 12.44 -2.58 -10.70
N ALA A 124 12.42 -3.40 -9.65
CA ALA A 124 13.08 -4.71 -9.65
C ALA A 124 12.26 -5.78 -10.34
N MET A 125 10.94 -5.80 -10.13
CA MET A 125 10.08 -6.91 -10.53
C MET A 125 8.98 -6.51 -11.54
N GLY A 126 8.51 -5.26 -11.52
CA GLY A 126 7.52 -4.77 -12.49
C GLY A 126 6.24 -5.61 -12.54
N TYR A 127 5.85 -6.00 -13.76
CA TYR A 127 4.63 -6.77 -14.04
C TYR A 127 4.57 -8.15 -13.36
N PRO A 128 5.61 -8.97 -13.31
CA PRO A 128 5.60 -10.26 -12.60
C PRO A 128 5.11 -10.16 -11.17
N LEU A 129 5.49 -9.12 -10.43
CA LEU A 129 4.99 -8.91 -9.08
C LEU A 129 3.50 -8.59 -9.04
N ILE A 130 3.00 -7.79 -9.99
CA ILE A 130 1.57 -7.46 -10.09
C ILE A 130 0.75 -8.73 -10.33
N GLU A 131 1.18 -9.59 -11.26
CA GLU A 131 0.52 -10.86 -11.55
C GLU A 131 0.47 -11.77 -10.32
N ARG A 132 1.58 -11.88 -9.59
CA ARG A 132 1.63 -12.66 -8.35
C ARG A 132 0.70 -12.14 -7.28
N LEU A 133 0.72 -10.83 -7.02
CA LEU A 133 -0.14 -10.19 -6.02
C LEU A 133 -1.62 -10.35 -6.35
N ASN A 134 -1.98 -10.26 -7.64
CA ASN A 134 -3.35 -10.49 -8.10
C ASN A 134 -3.77 -11.96 -7.99
N ALA A 135 -2.84 -12.91 -8.16
CA ALA A 135 -3.10 -14.34 -8.04
C ALA A 135 -3.07 -14.83 -6.57
N ALA A 136 -2.47 -14.07 -5.65
CA ALA A 136 -2.32 -14.46 -4.26
C ALA A 136 -3.67 -14.73 -3.59
N ASP A 137 -3.73 -15.73 -2.70
CA ASP A 137 -4.96 -16.19 -2.03
C ASP A 137 -6.09 -16.51 -3.05
N ASN A 138 -5.77 -17.19 -4.15
CA ASN A 138 -6.72 -17.50 -5.24
C ASN A 138 -7.40 -16.26 -5.84
N GLY A 139 -6.65 -15.18 -6.00
CA GLY A 139 -7.15 -13.91 -6.57
C GLY A 139 -8.00 -13.07 -5.63
N THR A 140 -7.95 -13.35 -4.32
CA THR A 140 -8.78 -12.61 -3.35
C THR A 140 -7.99 -11.63 -2.48
N PHE A 141 -6.65 -11.68 -2.53
CA PHE A 141 -5.81 -10.86 -1.66
C PHE A 141 -5.76 -9.41 -2.10
N MET A 142 -5.38 -9.17 -3.33
CA MET A 142 -5.22 -7.82 -3.88
C MET A 142 -5.73 -7.78 -5.33
N GLN A 143 -6.27 -6.64 -5.73
CA GLN A 143 -6.73 -6.41 -7.09
C GLN A 143 -6.27 -5.06 -7.57
N LEU A 144 -5.70 -5.02 -8.78
CA LEU A 144 -5.32 -3.81 -9.49
C LEU A 144 -6.24 -3.64 -10.70
N TYR A 145 -6.93 -2.51 -10.78
CA TYR A 145 -7.75 -2.10 -11.91
C TYR A 145 -7.20 -0.82 -12.51
N ILE A 146 -7.13 -0.78 -13.82
CA ILE A 146 -6.80 0.43 -14.60
C ILE A 146 -8.07 0.85 -15.34
N ALA A 147 -8.50 2.10 -15.14
CA ALA A 147 -9.68 2.69 -15.75
C ALA A 147 -9.31 3.92 -16.60
#